data_7d9bf268034aeb71a17d74e16287c045
#
_entry.id   7d9bf268034aeb71a17d74e16287c045
#
_cell.length_a   1.000
_cell.length_b   1.000
_cell.length_c   1.000
_cell.angle_alpha   90.00
_cell.angle_beta   90.00
_cell.angle_gamma   90.00
#
_symmetry.space_group_name_H-M   'P 1'
#
loop_
_entity.id
_entity.type
_entity.pdbx_description
1 polymer ?
#
loop_
_entity_poly.entity_id
_entity_poly.type
_entity_poly.pdbx_seq_one_letter_code
_entity_poly.pdbx_strand_id
1 'polypeptide(L)' 'KDTLYITHEEAEAKPGKNVRIIHGPFAGITGKLHRARGGYYFIKTLAGVGVMMRISRWYCEVTE' A
#
# COMPACT_ATOMS: atom_id res chain seq x y z
N LYS A 1 9.25 12.49 1.16
CA LYS A 1 8.71 12.08 2.39
C LYS A 1 8.28 10.64 2.43
N ASP A 2 7.04 10.39 2.90
CA ASP A 2 6.58 9.03 3.11
C ASP A 2 5.78 8.49 1.95
N THR A 3 5.51 9.30 0.94
CA THR A 3 4.75 8.88 -0.22
C THR A 3 5.64 8.94 -1.46
N LEU A 4 5.64 7.83 -2.20
CA LEU A 4 6.42 7.72 -3.43
C LEU A 4 5.47 7.40 -4.57
N TYR A 5 5.81 7.91 -5.75
CA TYR A 5 5.08 7.58 -6.97
C TYR A 5 5.95 6.65 -7.79
N ILE A 6 5.37 5.53 -8.19
CA ILE A 6 6.09 4.50 -8.96
C ILE A 6 5.24 4.14 -10.17
N THR A 7 5.80 3.39 -11.08
CA THR A 7 5.04 2.97 -12.25
C THR A 7 4.05 1.89 -11.86
N HIS A 8 3.04 1.72 -12.70
CA HIS A 8 2.07 0.64 -12.51
C HIS A 8 2.79 -0.71 -12.48
N GLU A 9 3.74 -0.90 -13.38
CA GLU A 9 4.49 -2.16 -13.43
C GLU A 9 5.29 -2.40 -12.17
N GLU A 10 5.92 -1.36 -11.64
CA GLU A 10 6.66 -1.50 -10.38
C GLU A 10 5.73 -1.87 -9.23
N ALA A 11 4.56 -1.24 -9.18
CA ALA A 11 3.60 -1.52 -8.13
C ALA A 11 3.11 -2.96 -8.20
N GLU A 12 2.82 -3.44 -9.42
CA GLU A 12 2.36 -4.82 -9.60
C GLU A 12 3.43 -5.83 -9.25
N ALA A 13 4.69 -5.49 -9.46
CA ALA A 13 5.78 -6.42 -9.20
C ALA A 13 6.11 -6.56 -7.72
N LYS A 14 5.73 -5.63 -6.88
CA LYS A 14 6.05 -5.71 -5.47
C LYS A 14 5.15 -6.73 -4.77
N PRO A 15 5.75 -7.66 -4.02
CA PRO A 15 4.95 -8.67 -3.32
C PRO A 15 4.23 -8.06 -2.14
N GLY A 16 3.07 -8.62 -1.82
CA GLY A 16 2.31 -8.17 -0.66
C GLY A 16 0.94 -8.79 -0.63
N LYS A 17 0.27 -8.61 0.49
CA LYS A 17 -1.08 -9.13 0.69
C LYS A 17 -2.10 -8.05 0.42
N ASN A 18 -3.27 -8.47 -0.02
CA ASN A 18 -4.37 -7.53 -0.20
C ASN A 18 -4.91 -7.12 1.16
N VAL A 19 -5.04 -5.84 1.36
CA VAL A 19 -5.47 -5.29 2.65
C VAL A 19 -6.43 -4.14 2.43
N ARG A 20 -7.16 -3.81 3.51
CA ARG A 20 -7.97 -2.60 3.58
C ARG A 20 -7.44 -1.76 4.73
N ILE A 21 -7.34 -0.46 4.53
CA ILE A 21 -6.97 0.45 5.61
C ILE A 21 -8.19 0.61 6.51
N ILE A 22 -8.00 0.47 7.81
CA ILE A 22 -9.11 0.50 8.78
C ILE A 22 -9.04 1.66 9.76
N HIS A 23 -7.96 2.43 9.72
CA HIS A 23 -7.80 3.59 10.62
C HIS A 23 -7.29 4.78 9.83
N GLY A 24 -7.57 5.97 10.33
CA GLY A 24 -7.04 7.20 9.78
C GLY A 24 -7.87 7.73 8.63
N PRO A 25 -7.38 8.78 7.98
CA PRO A 25 -8.16 9.46 6.93
C PRO A 25 -8.38 8.62 5.68
N PHE A 26 -7.61 7.57 5.47
CA PHE A 26 -7.77 6.72 4.29
C PHE A 26 -8.50 5.42 4.58
N ALA A 27 -9.18 5.33 5.72
CA ALA A 27 -9.91 4.12 6.09
C ALA A 27 -10.94 3.77 5.00
N GLY A 28 -11.01 2.48 4.68
CA GLY A 28 -11.90 1.98 3.65
C GLY A 28 -11.23 1.73 2.31
N ILE A 29 -10.04 2.27 2.10
CA ILE A 29 -9.34 2.09 0.83
C ILE A 29 -8.61 0.75 0.84
N THR A 30 -8.70 0.02 -0.26
CA THR A 30 -8.03 -1.26 -0.42
C THR A 30 -6.80 -1.13 -1.28
N GLY A 31 -5.84 -2.00 -1.03
CA GLY A 31 -4.59 -2.02 -1.78
C GLY A 31 -3.75 -3.19 -1.35
N LYS A 32 -2.45 -3.05 -1.46
CA LYS A 32 -1.49 -4.10 -1.15
C LYS A 32 -0.58 -3.63 -0.02
N LEU A 33 -0.29 -4.52 0.92
CA LEU A 33 0.65 -4.23 2.00
C LEU A 33 1.97 -4.93 1.69
N HIS A 34 2.99 -4.13 1.46
CA HIS A 34 4.32 -4.59 1.06
C HIS A 34 5.30 -4.33 2.20
N ARG A 35 6.11 -5.31 2.52
CA ARG A 35 7.12 -5.17 3.56
C ARG A 35 8.48 -4.94 2.94
N ALA A 36 9.16 -3.89 3.38
CA ALA A 36 10.49 -3.57 2.88
C ALA A 36 11.21 -2.70 3.90
N ARG A 37 12.51 -2.89 4.01
CA ARG A 37 13.37 -2.01 4.82
C ARG A 37 12.89 -1.86 6.26
N GLY A 38 12.44 -2.96 6.84
CA GLY A 38 12.02 -2.96 8.23
C GLY A 38 10.70 -2.29 8.50
N GLY A 39 9.94 -1.93 7.46
CA GLY A 39 8.64 -1.31 7.63
C GLY A 39 7.65 -1.81 6.63
N TYR A 40 6.49 -1.18 6.59
CA TYR A 40 5.40 -1.57 5.71
C TYR A 40 5.00 -0.39 4.84
N TYR A 41 4.59 -0.72 3.62
CA TYR A 41 4.12 0.28 2.66
C TYR A 41 2.79 -0.17 2.10
N PHE A 42 1.87 0.77 1.98
CA PHE A 42 0.60 0.54 1.33
C PHE A 42 0.76 0.96 -0.13
N ILE A 43 0.43 0.06 -1.04
CA ILE A 43 0.60 0.30 -2.46
C ILE A 43 -0.75 0.23 -3.14
N LYS A 44 -1.06 1.24 -3.93
CA LYS A 44 -2.28 1.27 -4.70
C LYS A 44 -1.99 1.84 -6.08
N THR A 45 -2.63 1.29 -7.09
CA THR A 45 -2.50 1.81 -8.44
C THR A 45 -3.76 2.56 -8.83
N LEU A 46 -3.59 3.73 -9.40
CA LEU A 46 -4.68 4.58 -9.87
C LEU A 46 -4.26 5.19 -11.19
N ALA A 47 -5.10 5.05 -12.21
CA ALA A 47 -4.89 5.70 -13.51
C ALA A 47 -3.48 5.44 -14.07
N GLY A 48 -3.01 4.21 -13.95
CA GLY A 48 -1.71 3.83 -14.51
C GLY A 48 -0.51 4.23 -13.68
N VAL A 49 -0.74 4.83 -12.53
CA VAL A 49 0.33 5.27 -11.62
C VAL A 49 0.25 4.46 -10.34
N GLY A 50 1.39 4.10 -9.79
CA GLY A 50 1.45 3.44 -8.50
C GLY A 50 1.78 4.45 -7.42
N VAL A 51 1.12 4.30 -6.28
CA VAL A 51 1.41 5.11 -5.10
C VAL A 51 1.87 4.16 -4.01
N MET A 52 2.98 4.49 -3.37
CA MET A 52 3.57 3.69 -2.32
C MET A 52 3.73 4.57 -1.09
N MET A 53 3.02 4.23 -0.03
CA MET A 53 2.92 5.09 1.14
C MET A 53 3.30 4.31 2.39
N ARG A 54 4.16 4.90 3.21
CA ARG A 54 4.53 4.27 4.47
C ARG A 54 3.31 4.20 5.38
N ILE A 55 3.11 3.04 6.01
CA ILE A 55 1.94 2.84 6.85
C ILE A 55 2.28 1.88 7.99
N SER A 56 1.59 2.03 9.10
CA SER A 56 1.68 1.06 10.17
C SER A 56 0.85 -0.15 9.80
N ARG A 57 1.40 -1.31 10.03
CA ARG A 57 0.70 -2.55 9.78
C ARG A 57 -0.62 -2.64 10.55
N TRP A 58 -0.70 -1.98 11.71
CA TRP A 58 -1.90 -1.99 12.54
C TRP A 58 -3.05 -1.21 11.93
N TYR A 59 -2.77 -0.40 10.91
CA TYR A 59 -3.80 0.35 10.20
C TYR A 59 -4.47 -0.47 9.11
N CYS A 60 -4.04 -1.71 8.91
CA CYS A 60 -4.51 -2.53 7.79
C CYS A 60 -5.06 -3.85 8.27
N GLU A 61 -6.07 -4.34 7.56
CA GLU A 61 -6.56 -5.70 7.77
C GLU A 61 -6.44 -6.47 6.45
N VAL A 62 -6.07 -7.74 6.54
CA VAL A 62 -5.95 -8.59 5.35
C VAL A 62 -7.33 -8.94 4.85
N THR A 63 -7.56 -8.79 3.55
CA THR A 63 -8.89 -8.99 2.96
C THR A 63 -9.04 -10.27 2.16
N GLU A 64 -7.98 -11.03 1.98
CA GLU A 64 -8.12 -12.28 1.22
C GLU A 64 -8.01 -13.51 2.08
#